data_067c91cce3852f7b8ef82b0c7051691e
#
_entry.id   067c91cce3852f7b8ef82b0c7051691e
#
_cell.length_a   1.000
_cell.length_b   1.000
_cell.length_c   1.000
_cell.angle_alpha   90.00
_cell.angle_beta   90.00
_cell.angle_gamma   90.00
#
_symmetry.space_group_name_H-M   'P 1'
#
loop_
_entity.id
_entity.type
_entity.pdbx_description
1 polymer ?
#
loop_
_entity_poly.entity_id
_entity_poly.type
_entity_poly.pdbx_seq_one_letter_code
_entity_poly.pdbx_strand_id
1 'polypeptide(L)'
;MKTAILYICTGKYNQFFSGFYESCEKFFLADESEKTYFVWTDDLTLSQSDNVRIFEKHCEGFPKDSLFRFDMFLQAEDELKSFDYVFFFNSNMLFLKPVQAREFVPTESDGFLCALDADFDKVYPHVSFYPYERNKRSLAYIPKDRKSYRYFHGGVNGGRTKEYLELIHTLSDNVRKDYDNGIIAQYHDESHLNRYLLD
;
A
#
# COMPACT_ATOMS: atom_id res chain seq x y z
N MET A 1 0.72 10.52 18.36
CA MET A 1 0.68 10.40 16.88
C MET A 1 -0.66 9.81 16.48
N LYS A 2 -1.24 10.24 15.37
CA LYS A 2 -2.45 9.64 14.80
C LYS A 2 -2.10 8.92 13.50
N THR A 3 -2.47 7.66 13.40
CA THR A 3 -2.14 6.82 12.26
C THR A 3 -3.40 6.25 11.60
N ALA A 4 -3.53 6.46 10.30
CA ALA A 4 -4.54 5.78 9.49
C ALA A 4 -3.98 4.46 8.94
N ILE A 5 -4.73 3.39 9.08
CA ILE A 5 -4.42 2.06 8.54
C ILE A 5 -5.38 1.78 7.40
N LEU A 6 -4.86 1.66 6.19
CA LEU A 6 -5.64 1.32 5.00
C LEU A 6 -5.63 -0.20 4.81
N TYR A 7 -6.80 -0.77 4.58
CA TYR A 7 -6.97 -2.22 4.47
C TYR A 7 -8.06 -2.56 3.44
N ILE A 8 -7.77 -3.50 2.57
CA ILE A 8 -8.72 -3.96 1.54
C ILE A 8 -8.96 -5.44 1.76
N CYS A 9 -10.20 -5.83 2.06
CA CYS A 9 -10.58 -7.22 2.15
C CYS A 9 -11.98 -7.42 1.54
N THR A 10 -12.05 -8.23 0.50
CA THR A 10 -13.30 -8.58 -0.20
C THR A 10 -13.45 -10.09 -0.31
N GLY A 11 -14.68 -10.58 -0.35
CA GLY A 11 -14.98 -11.99 -0.47
C GLY A 11 -14.33 -12.81 0.65
N LYS A 12 -13.56 -13.82 0.28
CA LYS A 12 -12.90 -14.72 1.25
C LYS A 12 -11.83 -14.03 2.11
N TYR A 13 -11.33 -12.87 1.70
CA TYR A 13 -10.31 -12.14 2.46
C TYR A 13 -10.88 -11.45 3.70
N ASN A 14 -12.20 -11.27 3.80
CA ASN A 14 -12.87 -10.74 5.00
C ASN A 14 -12.51 -11.52 6.26
N GLN A 15 -12.32 -12.84 6.15
CA GLN A 15 -11.93 -13.70 7.28
C GLN A 15 -10.60 -13.34 7.94
N PHE A 16 -9.73 -12.57 7.29
CA PHE A 16 -8.43 -12.18 7.83
C PHE A 16 -8.48 -10.91 8.68
N PHE A 17 -9.54 -10.11 8.56
CA PHE A 17 -9.60 -8.80 9.21
C PHE A 17 -9.48 -8.86 10.73
N SER A 18 -10.21 -9.75 11.40
CA SER A 18 -10.16 -9.87 12.87
C SER A 18 -8.73 -10.14 13.37
N GLY A 19 -8.05 -11.13 12.80
CA GLY A 19 -6.67 -11.45 13.17
C GLY A 19 -5.69 -10.31 12.85
N PHE A 20 -5.85 -9.64 11.71
CA PHE A 20 -5.06 -8.47 11.36
C PHE A 20 -5.29 -7.34 12.38
N TYR A 21 -6.55 -6.97 12.64
CA TYR A 21 -6.93 -5.91 13.58
C TYR A 21 -6.35 -6.16 14.96
N GLU A 22 -6.58 -7.35 15.53
CA GLU A 22 -6.09 -7.72 16.87
C GLU A 22 -4.56 -7.67 16.97
N SER A 23 -3.86 -8.20 15.96
CA SER A 23 -2.40 -8.18 15.92
C SER A 23 -1.84 -6.77 15.73
N CYS A 24 -2.50 -5.94 14.91
CA CYS A 24 -2.12 -4.55 14.68
C CYS A 24 -2.30 -3.71 15.95
N GLU A 25 -3.44 -3.84 16.64
CA GLU A 25 -3.66 -3.16 17.92
C GLU A 25 -2.61 -3.57 18.96
N LYS A 26 -2.28 -4.84 19.04
CA LYS A 26 -1.37 -5.39 20.03
C LYS A 26 0.10 -5.05 19.78
N PHE A 27 0.53 -4.99 18.52
CA PHE A 27 1.94 -5.00 18.19
C PHE A 27 2.41 -3.80 17.34
N PHE A 28 1.55 -3.20 16.53
CA PHE A 28 1.97 -2.10 15.65
C PHE A 28 1.75 -0.76 16.34
N LEU A 29 2.83 -0.08 16.71
CA LEU A 29 2.81 1.24 17.37
C LEU A 29 1.84 1.29 18.56
N ALA A 30 1.76 0.21 19.37
CA ALA A 30 0.68 -0.03 20.32
C ALA A 30 0.52 1.12 21.34
N ASP A 31 1.63 1.59 21.90
CA ASP A 31 1.65 2.66 22.91
C ASP A 31 2.09 4.02 22.33
N GLU A 32 2.32 4.10 21.02
CA GLU A 32 2.92 5.27 20.36
C GLU A 32 1.93 6.00 19.45
N SER A 33 0.83 5.32 19.01
CA SER A 33 -0.14 5.89 18.09
C SER A 33 -1.57 5.48 18.37
N GLU A 34 -2.48 6.47 18.27
CA GLU A 34 -3.90 6.24 18.07
C GLU A 34 -4.14 5.82 16.62
N LYS A 35 -4.78 4.66 16.42
CA LYS A 35 -5.03 4.08 15.10
C LYS A 35 -6.48 4.17 14.70
N THR A 36 -6.73 4.50 13.43
CA THR A 36 -8.04 4.38 12.78
C THR A 36 -7.88 3.55 11.52
N TYR A 37 -8.78 2.59 11.34
CA TYR A 37 -8.76 1.66 10.21
C TYR A 37 -9.76 2.10 9.15
N PHE A 38 -9.29 2.25 7.93
CA PHE A 38 -10.09 2.54 6.73
C PHE A 38 -10.15 1.25 5.92
N VAL A 39 -11.32 0.61 5.87
CA VAL A 39 -11.47 -0.76 5.38
C VAL A 39 -12.43 -0.80 4.21
N TRP A 40 -11.94 -1.17 3.04
CA TRP A 40 -12.73 -1.42 1.84
C TRP A 40 -13.12 -2.89 1.77
N THR A 41 -14.43 -3.18 1.86
CA THR A 41 -14.96 -4.53 1.99
C THR A 41 -16.37 -4.65 1.39
N ASP A 42 -16.75 -5.85 1.00
CA ASP A 42 -18.11 -6.23 0.64
C ASP A 42 -18.95 -6.73 1.83
N ASP A 43 -18.34 -6.79 3.04
CA ASP A 43 -19.03 -7.12 4.29
C ASP A 43 -19.20 -5.88 5.18
N LEU A 44 -20.33 -5.21 5.09
CA LEU A 44 -20.62 -3.99 5.87
C LEU A 44 -20.78 -4.26 7.38
N THR A 45 -20.80 -5.53 7.79
CA THR A 45 -20.88 -5.94 9.20
C THR A 45 -19.55 -6.41 9.77
N LEU A 46 -18.45 -6.25 9.02
CA LEU A 46 -17.13 -6.79 9.30
C LEU A 46 -16.58 -6.37 10.69
N SER A 47 -16.90 -5.16 11.14
CA SER A 47 -16.47 -4.63 12.44
C SER A 47 -17.49 -3.66 13.02
N GLN A 48 -17.60 -3.66 14.37
CA GLN A 48 -18.38 -2.68 15.14
C GLN A 48 -17.49 -1.78 16.01
N SER A 49 -16.17 -1.82 15.81
CA SER A 49 -15.23 -1.02 16.59
C SER A 49 -15.29 0.46 16.16
N ASP A 50 -15.27 1.38 17.14
CA ASP A 50 -15.41 2.82 16.91
C ASP A 50 -14.26 3.42 16.07
N ASN A 51 -13.10 2.77 16.05
CA ASN A 51 -11.95 3.18 15.28
C ASN A 51 -11.86 2.51 13.88
N VAL A 52 -12.94 1.86 13.41
CA VAL A 52 -13.02 1.27 12.07
C VAL A 52 -14.02 2.05 11.22
N ARG A 53 -13.59 2.45 10.03
CA ARG A 53 -14.39 3.09 8.98
C ARG A 53 -14.56 2.12 7.83
N ILE A 54 -15.80 1.68 7.57
CA ILE A 54 -16.13 0.75 6.49
C ILE A 54 -16.49 1.53 5.24
N PHE A 55 -15.85 1.20 4.13
CA PHE A 55 -16.17 1.65 2.78
C PHE A 55 -16.67 0.45 1.98
N GLU A 56 -17.85 0.58 1.40
CA GLU A 56 -18.39 -0.48 0.56
C GLU A 56 -17.55 -0.67 -0.70
N LYS A 57 -17.07 -1.88 -0.93
CA LYS A 57 -16.30 -2.26 -2.11
C LYS A 57 -16.76 -3.61 -2.62
N HIS A 58 -17.41 -3.60 -3.76
CA HIS A 58 -17.80 -4.85 -4.43
C HIS A 58 -16.55 -5.65 -4.84
N CYS A 59 -16.56 -6.96 -4.57
CA CYS A 59 -15.48 -7.85 -4.97
C CYS A 59 -15.48 -8.03 -6.49
N GLU A 60 -14.48 -7.46 -7.16
CA GLU A 60 -14.28 -7.62 -8.61
C GLU A 60 -13.23 -8.68 -8.93
N GLY A 61 -12.52 -9.16 -7.90
CA GLY A 61 -11.45 -10.14 -8.03
C GLY A 61 -10.15 -9.58 -8.57
N PHE A 62 -9.16 -10.45 -8.60
CA PHE A 62 -7.85 -10.12 -9.15
C PHE A 62 -7.92 -10.00 -10.69
N PRO A 63 -7.28 -8.99 -11.30
CA PRO A 63 -6.37 -8.01 -10.69
C PRO A 63 -7.04 -6.70 -10.24
N LYS A 64 -8.34 -6.48 -10.49
CA LYS A 64 -8.98 -5.17 -10.33
C LYS A 64 -8.94 -4.66 -8.88
N ASP A 65 -9.15 -5.54 -7.90
CA ASP A 65 -9.11 -5.16 -6.48
C ASP A 65 -7.71 -4.72 -6.01
N SER A 66 -6.66 -5.08 -6.75
CA SER A 66 -5.30 -4.57 -6.54
C SER A 66 -4.99 -3.36 -7.41
N LEU A 67 -5.32 -3.44 -8.70
CA LEU A 67 -4.96 -2.43 -9.69
C LEU A 67 -5.46 -1.04 -9.33
N PHE A 68 -6.70 -0.93 -8.84
CA PHE A 68 -7.35 0.34 -8.52
C PHE A 68 -7.34 0.69 -7.02
N ARG A 69 -6.41 0.12 -6.23
CA ARG A 69 -6.37 0.38 -4.78
C ARG A 69 -6.16 1.85 -4.44
N PHE A 70 -5.39 2.58 -5.21
CA PHE A 70 -5.14 4.01 -4.98
C PHE A 70 -6.40 4.85 -5.18
N ASP A 71 -7.27 4.46 -6.10
CA ASP A 71 -8.57 5.10 -6.26
C ASP A 71 -9.48 4.89 -5.05
N MET A 72 -9.42 3.70 -4.45
CA MET A 72 -10.15 3.43 -3.20
C MET A 72 -9.63 4.33 -2.08
N PHE A 73 -8.33 4.46 -1.91
CA PHE A 73 -7.74 5.30 -0.87
C PHE A 73 -8.14 6.78 -1.00
N LEU A 74 -8.27 7.30 -2.22
CA LEU A 74 -8.72 8.66 -2.48
C LEU A 74 -10.17 8.92 -2.04
N GLN A 75 -11.01 7.89 -1.88
CA GLN A 75 -12.36 8.04 -1.33
C GLN A 75 -12.35 8.55 0.11
N ALA A 76 -11.28 8.28 0.85
CA ALA A 76 -11.11 8.70 2.24
C ALA A 76 -10.19 9.93 2.40
N GLU A 77 -9.75 10.57 1.31
CA GLU A 77 -8.72 11.61 1.33
C GLU A 77 -8.97 12.71 2.36
N ASP A 78 -10.21 13.22 2.45
CA ASP A 78 -10.52 14.33 3.35
C ASP A 78 -10.40 13.94 4.83
N GLU A 79 -10.75 12.71 5.18
CA GLU A 79 -10.54 12.20 6.53
C GLU A 79 -9.06 11.92 6.79
N LEU A 80 -8.34 11.34 5.82
CA LEU A 80 -6.92 11.01 5.93
C LEU A 80 -6.05 12.24 6.21
N LYS A 81 -6.40 13.43 5.72
CA LYS A 81 -5.70 14.70 5.98
C LYS A 81 -5.59 15.06 7.48
N SER A 82 -6.40 14.44 8.34
CA SER A 82 -6.37 14.64 9.79
C SER A 82 -5.38 13.76 10.55
N PHE A 83 -4.71 12.85 9.86
CA PHE A 83 -3.72 11.91 10.43
C PHE A 83 -2.29 12.39 10.17
N ASP A 84 -1.37 11.99 11.05
CA ASP A 84 0.06 12.27 10.89
C ASP A 84 0.68 11.35 9.84
N TYR A 85 0.29 10.06 9.88
CA TYR A 85 0.79 9.00 9.00
C TYR A 85 -0.34 8.13 8.48
N VAL A 86 -0.13 7.60 7.28
CA VAL A 86 -1.02 6.66 6.60
C VAL A 86 -0.22 5.45 6.17
N PHE A 87 -0.66 4.24 6.50
CA PHE A 87 -0.01 2.99 6.10
C PHE A 87 -1.00 2.00 5.53
N PHE A 88 -0.64 1.36 4.43
CA PHE A 88 -1.38 0.26 3.82
C PHE A 88 -0.72 -1.07 4.16
N PHE A 89 -1.53 -2.05 4.52
CA PHE A 89 -1.14 -3.44 4.72
C PHE A 89 -2.05 -4.38 3.94
N ASN A 90 -1.45 -5.37 3.27
CA ASN A 90 -2.22 -6.43 2.60
C ASN A 90 -3.02 -7.25 3.61
N SER A 91 -4.20 -7.72 3.17
CA SER A 91 -5.15 -8.45 4.02
C SER A 91 -4.64 -9.79 4.58
N ASN A 92 -3.63 -10.39 3.95
CA ASN A 92 -3.03 -11.65 4.40
C ASN A 92 -1.81 -11.46 5.33
N MET A 93 -1.71 -10.30 5.98
CA MET A 93 -0.60 -9.97 6.89
C MET A 93 -1.04 -10.02 8.36
N LEU A 94 -0.09 -10.34 9.23
CA LEU A 94 -0.23 -10.29 10.69
C LEU A 94 1.03 -9.72 11.33
N PHE A 95 0.87 -8.98 12.40
CA PHE A 95 1.98 -8.56 13.25
C PHE A 95 2.28 -9.63 14.29
N LEU A 96 3.50 -10.16 14.30
CA LEU A 96 3.90 -11.27 15.18
C LEU A 96 4.71 -10.81 16.40
N LYS A 97 5.21 -9.57 16.38
CA LYS A 97 6.03 -8.96 17.44
C LYS A 97 5.83 -7.44 17.45
N PRO A 98 6.16 -6.76 18.56
CA PRO A 98 6.10 -5.31 18.63
C PRO A 98 6.92 -4.63 17.53
N VAL A 99 6.31 -3.62 16.91
CA VAL A 99 6.93 -2.71 15.93
C VAL A 99 6.82 -1.30 16.48
N GLN A 100 7.95 -0.66 16.73
CA GLN A 100 8.03 0.68 17.32
C GLN A 100 8.15 1.76 16.24
N ALA A 101 7.75 2.99 16.57
CA ALA A 101 7.80 4.11 15.62
C ALA A 101 9.21 4.35 15.06
N ARG A 102 10.24 4.29 15.92
CA ARG A 102 11.65 4.45 15.51
C ARG A 102 12.14 3.41 14.49
N GLU A 103 11.44 2.28 14.35
CA GLU A 103 11.82 1.17 13.46
C GLU A 103 11.04 1.20 12.15
N PHE A 104 9.89 1.85 12.13
CA PHE A 104 8.94 1.75 11.01
C PHE A 104 8.54 3.09 10.41
N VAL A 105 8.37 4.12 11.24
CA VAL A 105 7.88 5.42 10.76
C VAL A 105 8.97 6.14 9.97
N PRO A 106 8.74 6.48 8.69
CA PRO A 106 9.76 7.09 7.87
C PRO A 106 10.06 8.53 8.30
N THR A 107 11.31 8.92 8.13
CA THR A 107 11.85 10.24 8.48
C THR A 107 12.13 11.08 7.23
N GLU A 108 12.67 12.27 7.41
CA GLU A 108 13.08 13.14 6.31
C GLU A 108 14.14 12.48 5.41
N SER A 109 15.05 11.69 5.99
CA SER A 109 16.06 10.93 5.22
C SER A 109 15.45 9.86 4.29
N ASP A 110 14.22 9.43 4.59
CA ASP A 110 13.47 8.47 3.79
C ASP A 110 12.49 9.16 2.83
N GLY A 111 12.53 10.49 2.72
CA GLY A 111 11.54 11.28 2.00
C GLY A 111 10.12 11.17 2.59
N PHE A 112 10.03 10.82 3.87
CA PHE A 112 8.78 10.56 4.60
C PHE A 112 7.88 9.46 4.01
N LEU A 113 8.43 8.59 3.15
CA LEU A 113 7.74 7.44 2.58
C LEU A 113 8.46 6.14 2.97
N CYS A 114 7.68 5.06 3.09
CA CYS A 114 8.20 3.72 3.31
C CYS A 114 7.48 2.70 2.43
N ALA A 115 8.21 1.65 2.07
CA ALA A 115 7.67 0.47 1.43
C ALA A 115 8.53 -0.75 1.81
N LEU A 116 7.90 -1.94 1.81
CA LEU A 116 8.61 -3.17 2.13
C LEU A 116 9.60 -3.50 1.01
N ASP A 117 10.89 -3.52 1.31
CA ASP A 117 11.91 -4.01 0.39
C ASP A 117 11.77 -5.54 0.23
N ALA A 118 11.74 -6.00 -0.99
CA ALA A 118 11.63 -7.42 -1.30
C ALA A 118 12.96 -8.18 -1.17
N ASP A 119 14.06 -7.47 -0.85
CA ASP A 119 15.41 -8.06 -0.71
C ASP A 119 15.83 -8.90 -1.95
N PHE A 120 15.44 -8.45 -3.13
CA PHE A 120 15.68 -9.23 -4.37
C PHE A 120 17.16 -9.32 -4.75
N ASP A 121 18.01 -8.46 -4.22
CA ASP A 121 19.47 -8.55 -4.29
C ASP A 121 20.01 -9.83 -3.61
N LYS A 122 19.29 -10.37 -2.63
CA LYS A 122 19.61 -11.65 -1.97
C LYS A 122 19.14 -12.89 -2.77
N VAL A 123 18.21 -12.71 -3.71
CA VAL A 123 17.54 -13.80 -4.44
C VAL A 123 17.98 -13.86 -5.90
N TYR A 124 18.13 -12.72 -6.54
CA TYR A 124 18.46 -12.63 -7.96
C TYR A 124 19.91 -12.22 -8.18
N PRO A 125 20.65 -12.91 -9.07
CA PRO A 125 22.06 -12.62 -9.32
C PRO A 125 22.29 -11.28 -10.02
N HIS A 126 21.25 -10.73 -10.64
CA HIS A 126 21.35 -9.46 -11.37
C HIS A 126 19.98 -8.79 -11.48
N VAL A 127 19.97 -7.47 -11.45
CA VAL A 127 18.77 -6.61 -11.54
C VAL A 127 17.91 -6.82 -12.79
N SER A 128 18.48 -7.34 -13.87
CA SER A 128 17.70 -7.67 -15.07
C SER A 128 16.63 -8.73 -14.83
N PHE A 129 16.74 -9.50 -13.74
CA PHE A 129 15.75 -10.49 -13.30
C PHE A 129 14.66 -9.88 -12.41
N TYR A 130 14.82 -8.65 -11.93
CA TYR A 130 13.79 -8.01 -11.12
C TYR A 130 12.53 -7.82 -11.96
N PRO A 131 11.36 -8.08 -11.38
CA PRO A 131 10.10 -8.08 -12.11
C PRO A 131 9.54 -6.66 -12.34
N TYR A 132 10.42 -5.73 -12.77
CA TYR A 132 9.99 -4.41 -13.16
C TYR A 132 9.18 -4.41 -14.46
N GLU A 133 8.28 -3.43 -14.60
CA GLU A 133 7.59 -3.20 -15.85
C GLU A 133 8.57 -2.80 -16.97
N ARG A 134 8.55 -3.56 -18.07
CA ARG A 134 9.46 -3.38 -19.22
C ARG A 134 8.77 -2.92 -20.50
N ASN A 135 7.45 -2.77 -20.47
CA ASN A 135 6.72 -2.17 -21.56
C ASN A 135 6.95 -0.66 -21.57
N LYS A 136 7.65 -0.17 -22.60
CA LYS A 136 7.97 1.27 -22.77
C LYS A 136 6.74 2.17 -22.93
N ARG A 137 5.58 1.62 -23.19
CA ARG A 137 4.32 2.37 -23.30
C ARG A 137 3.65 2.58 -21.95
N SER A 138 4.01 1.79 -20.93
CA SER A 138 3.49 1.91 -19.56
C SER A 138 4.15 3.07 -18.83
N LEU A 139 3.38 3.77 -18.02
CA LEU A 139 3.88 4.78 -17.08
C LEU A 139 4.66 4.17 -15.91
N ALA A 140 4.55 2.86 -15.72
CA ALA A 140 5.36 2.10 -14.75
C ALA A 140 6.71 1.63 -15.33
N TYR A 141 7.04 1.97 -16.58
CA TYR A 141 8.27 1.50 -17.24
C TYR A 141 9.53 1.88 -16.48
N ILE A 142 10.38 0.90 -16.19
CA ILE A 142 11.72 1.08 -15.60
C ILE A 142 12.78 0.55 -16.59
N PRO A 143 13.74 1.38 -17.03
CA PRO A 143 14.78 0.95 -17.96
C PRO A 143 15.76 -0.06 -17.32
N LYS A 144 16.43 -0.88 -18.16
CA LYS A 144 17.35 -1.93 -17.68
C LYS A 144 18.72 -1.41 -17.21
N ASP A 145 19.06 -0.21 -17.58
CA ASP A 145 20.36 0.43 -17.34
C ASP A 145 20.37 1.35 -16.11
N ARG A 146 19.28 1.35 -15.32
CA ARG A 146 19.20 2.15 -14.10
C ARG A 146 20.21 1.66 -13.05
N LYS A 147 20.85 2.58 -12.34
CA LYS A 147 21.95 2.28 -11.41
C LYS A 147 21.49 1.87 -10.00
N SER A 148 20.28 2.25 -9.61
CA SER A 148 19.72 1.91 -8.29
C SER A 148 18.65 0.83 -8.44
N TYR A 149 18.81 -0.25 -7.69
CA TYR A 149 18.04 -1.47 -7.88
C TYR A 149 17.50 -1.98 -6.55
N ARG A 150 16.40 -1.39 -6.15
CA ARG A 150 15.59 -1.90 -5.04
C ARG A 150 14.22 -2.27 -5.59
N TYR A 151 13.66 -3.36 -5.14
CA TYR A 151 12.30 -3.74 -5.48
C TYR A 151 11.42 -3.67 -4.25
N PHE A 152 10.34 -2.92 -4.35
CA PHE A 152 9.40 -2.72 -3.25
C PHE A 152 8.16 -3.56 -3.46
N HIS A 153 7.81 -4.32 -2.41
CA HIS A 153 6.62 -5.14 -2.39
C HIS A 153 5.37 -4.26 -2.15
N GLY A 154 4.36 -4.38 -3.00
CA GLY A 154 3.13 -3.58 -2.92
C GLY A 154 2.27 -3.84 -1.67
N GLY A 155 2.57 -4.90 -0.92
CA GLY A 155 1.77 -5.32 0.22
C GLY A 155 1.94 -4.50 1.50
N VAL A 156 3.02 -3.69 1.61
CA VAL A 156 3.24 -2.75 2.71
C VAL A 156 3.84 -1.48 2.14
N ASN A 157 3.14 -0.38 2.29
CA ASN A 157 3.65 0.93 1.93
C ASN A 157 2.90 2.02 2.71
N GLY A 158 3.46 3.21 2.78
CA GLY A 158 2.86 4.32 3.52
C GLY A 158 3.84 5.46 3.75
N GLY A 159 3.48 6.36 4.65
CA GLY A 159 4.33 7.48 4.99
C GLY A 159 3.61 8.60 5.73
N ARG A 160 4.28 9.76 5.81
CA ARG A 160 3.63 10.97 6.30
C ARG A 160 2.47 11.32 5.37
N THR A 161 1.35 11.68 5.95
CA THR A 161 0.08 11.82 5.22
C THR A 161 0.19 12.68 3.97
N LYS A 162 0.87 13.82 4.05
CA LYS A 162 1.03 14.71 2.89
C LYS A 162 1.73 14.00 1.72
N GLU A 163 2.89 13.43 1.96
CA GLU A 163 3.71 12.78 0.94
C GLU A 163 3.05 11.51 0.41
N TYR A 164 2.36 10.79 1.28
CA TYR A 164 1.66 9.59 0.86
C TYR A 164 0.41 9.89 0.02
N LEU A 165 -0.32 10.98 0.30
CA LEU A 165 -1.41 11.43 -0.57
C LEU A 165 -0.90 11.89 -1.95
N GLU A 166 0.25 12.58 -2.02
CA GLU A 166 0.89 12.94 -3.29
C GLU A 166 1.25 11.68 -4.11
N LEU A 167 1.77 10.64 -3.44
CA LEU A 167 2.03 9.33 -4.04
C LEU A 167 0.73 8.70 -4.56
N ILE A 168 -0.31 8.62 -3.73
CA ILE A 168 -1.60 8.01 -4.08
C ILE A 168 -2.21 8.69 -5.31
N HIS A 169 -2.23 10.02 -5.37
CA HIS A 169 -2.73 10.77 -6.53
C HIS A 169 -1.94 10.43 -7.79
N THR A 170 -0.62 10.45 -7.70
CA THR A 170 0.24 10.14 -8.85
C THR A 170 0.02 8.72 -9.36
N LEU A 171 -0.09 7.75 -8.45
CA LEU A 171 -0.24 6.35 -8.83
C LEU A 171 -1.64 6.03 -9.35
N SER A 172 -2.69 6.63 -8.76
CA SER A 172 -4.06 6.54 -9.27
C SER A 172 -4.12 7.04 -10.72
N ASP A 173 -3.60 8.24 -10.98
CA ASP A 173 -3.56 8.84 -12.31
C ASP A 173 -2.80 7.97 -13.32
N ASN A 174 -1.63 7.45 -12.94
CA ASN A 174 -0.80 6.64 -13.82
C ASN A 174 -1.44 5.30 -14.17
N VAL A 175 -2.03 4.62 -13.17
CA VAL A 175 -2.76 3.37 -13.37
C VAL A 175 -3.95 3.58 -14.31
N ARG A 176 -4.74 4.65 -14.10
CA ARG A 176 -5.88 4.96 -14.97
C ARG A 176 -5.47 5.24 -16.40
N LYS A 177 -4.45 6.08 -16.60
CA LYS A 177 -3.91 6.40 -17.93
C LYS A 177 -3.42 5.16 -18.66
N ASP A 178 -2.71 4.27 -17.98
CA ASP A 178 -2.27 3.00 -18.57
C ASP A 178 -3.48 2.13 -18.94
N TYR A 179 -4.44 1.97 -18.01
CA TYR A 179 -5.64 1.17 -18.24
C TYR A 179 -6.48 1.68 -19.41
N ASP A 180 -6.69 2.99 -19.52
CA ASP A 180 -7.42 3.63 -20.62
C ASP A 180 -6.73 3.42 -21.99
N ASN A 181 -5.39 3.24 -21.98
CA ASN A 181 -4.60 2.90 -23.14
C ASN A 181 -4.48 1.38 -23.41
N GLY A 182 -5.25 0.56 -22.66
CA GLY A 182 -5.24 -0.89 -22.79
C GLY A 182 -3.96 -1.54 -22.25
N ILE A 183 -3.28 -0.87 -21.28
CA ILE A 183 -2.06 -1.34 -20.65
C ILE A 183 -2.36 -1.70 -19.22
N ILE A 184 -1.99 -2.92 -18.81
CA ILE A 184 -1.94 -3.34 -17.42
C ILE A 184 -0.50 -3.70 -17.14
N ALA A 185 0.14 -2.99 -16.21
CA ALA A 185 1.52 -3.23 -15.84
C ALA A 185 1.69 -4.63 -15.24
N GLN A 186 2.87 -5.22 -15.37
CA GLN A 186 3.16 -6.63 -15.07
C GLN A 186 2.72 -7.04 -13.65
N TYR A 187 2.95 -6.19 -12.66
CA TYR A 187 2.51 -6.39 -11.27
C TYR A 187 1.57 -5.25 -10.83
N HIS A 188 0.70 -4.83 -11.74
CA HIS A 188 -0.40 -3.90 -11.49
C HIS A 188 0.07 -2.61 -10.78
N ASP A 189 -0.54 -2.29 -9.64
CA ASP A 189 -0.22 -1.16 -8.78
C ASP A 189 1.22 -1.20 -8.22
N GLU A 190 1.75 -2.38 -7.91
CA GLU A 190 3.12 -2.56 -7.42
C GLU A 190 4.17 -2.11 -8.45
N SER A 191 3.92 -2.31 -9.74
CA SER A 191 4.81 -1.82 -10.80
C SER A 191 4.87 -0.29 -10.82
N HIS A 192 3.73 0.38 -10.65
CA HIS A 192 3.66 1.84 -10.56
C HIS A 192 4.30 2.37 -9.28
N LEU A 193 4.10 1.68 -8.14
CA LEU A 193 4.76 2.00 -6.87
C LEU A 193 6.29 1.95 -7.01
N ASN A 194 6.82 0.87 -7.60
CA ASN A 194 8.25 0.74 -7.86
C ASN A 194 8.79 1.86 -8.75
N ARG A 195 8.05 2.24 -9.79
CA ARG A 195 8.45 3.34 -10.68
C ARG A 195 8.54 4.67 -9.92
N TYR A 196 7.58 4.96 -9.06
CA TYR A 196 7.53 6.18 -8.24
C TYR A 196 8.68 6.25 -7.23
N LEU A 197 8.89 5.17 -6.47
CA LEU A 197 9.89 5.15 -5.39
C LEU A 197 11.34 5.09 -5.88
N LEU A 198 11.56 4.79 -7.17
CA LEU A 198 12.89 4.77 -7.76
C LEU A 198 13.28 6.10 -8.44
N ASP A 199 12.39 7.05 -8.56
CA ASP A 199 12.63 8.40 -9.09
C ASP A 199 13.09 9.35 -8.00
#